data_c91c54b6773e0f51ffe631f3cbf10c92
#
_entry.id   c91c54b6773e0f51ffe631f3cbf10c92
#
_cell.length_a   1.000
_cell.length_b   1.000
_cell.length_c   1.000
_cell.angle_alpha   90.00
_cell.angle_beta   90.00
_cell.angle_gamma   90.00
#
_symmetry.space_group_name_H-M   'P 1'
#
loop_
_entity.id
_entity.type
_entity.pdbx_description
1 polymer ?
#
loop_
_entity_poly.entity_id
_entity_poly.type
_entity_poly.pdbx_seq_one_letter_code
_entity_poly.pdbx_strand_id
1 'polypeptide(L)'
;RKKQQIKTNNRHSLEGLLQETYNDACSNINDAQKNINELTNSAEPEDVDDLTKIAKEKNSSLKVKDSAIRIKLEIAKLQTDIIKHSGDLQIHKKND
;
A
#
# COMPACT_ATOMS: atom_id res chain seq x y z
N ARG A 1 -20.66 4.97 14.73
CA ARG A 1 -19.95 5.47 13.55
C ARG A 1 -20.66 5.03 12.29
N LYS A 2 -20.88 5.97 11.41
CA LYS A 2 -21.53 5.66 10.14
C LYS A 2 -20.61 4.84 9.25
N LYS A 3 -21.15 3.80 8.67
CA LYS A 3 -20.42 3.08 7.63
C LYS A 3 -20.42 3.89 6.35
N GLN A 4 -19.27 4.00 5.74
CA GLN A 4 -19.19 4.61 4.43
C GLN A 4 -19.67 3.62 3.38
N GLN A 5 -20.50 4.09 2.49
CA GLN A 5 -20.88 3.30 1.33
C GLN A 5 -19.85 3.53 0.24
N ILE A 6 -19.35 2.43 -0.31
CA ILE A 6 -18.40 2.50 -1.41
C ILE A 6 -19.18 2.27 -2.70
N LYS A 7 -19.22 3.31 -3.52
CA LYS A 7 -19.86 3.21 -4.83
C LYS A 7 -18.81 2.89 -5.88
N THR A 8 -18.68 1.63 -6.19
CA THR A 8 -17.67 1.15 -7.14
C THR A 8 -18.17 1.02 -8.57
N ASN A 9 -19.45 1.27 -8.79
CA ASN A 9 -20.03 1.26 -10.14
C ASN A 9 -19.71 2.53 -10.94
N ASN A 10 -19.09 3.51 -10.31
CA ASN A 10 -18.71 4.76 -10.93
C ASN A 10 -17.18 4.80 -11.06
N ARG A 11 -16.70 5.10 -12.26
CA ARG A 11 -15.25 5.14 -12.52
C ARG A 11 -14.51 6.11 -11.61
N HIS A 12 -15.09 7.31 -11.37
CA HIS A 12 -14.47 8.29 -10.49
C HIS A 12 -14.36 7.78 -9.04
N SER A 13 -15.38 7.08 -8.57
CA SER A 13 -15.36 6.51 -7.22
C SER A 13 -14.29 5.44 -7.10
N LEU A 14 -14.13 4.61 -8.13
CA LEU A 14 -13.11 3.59 -8.15
C LEU A 14 -11.71 4.20 -8.18
N GLU A 15 -11.49 5.17 -9.07
CA GLU A 15 -10.21 5.86 -9.17
C GLU A 15 -9.86 6.56 -7.85
N GLY A 16 -10.83 7.22 -7.22
CA GLY A 16 -10.63 7.86 -5.94
C GLY A 16 -10.26 6.87 -4.85
N LEU A 17 -10.93 5.71 -4.81
CA LEU A 17 -10.62 4.67 -3.84
C LEU A 17 -9.23 4.11 -4.06
N LEU A 18 -8.84 3.86 -5.31
CA LEU A 18 -7.51 3.38 -5.62
C LEU A 18 -6.45 4.39 -5.23
N GLN A 19 -6.68 5.68 -5.48
CA GLN A 19 -5.74 6.73 -5.11
C GLN A 19 -5.57 6.82 -3.60
N GLU A 20 -6.68 6.77 -2.87
CA GLU A 20 -6.65 6.79 -1.41
C GLU A 20 -5.90 5.60 -0.85
N THR A 21 -6.17 4.41 -1.36
CA THR A 21 -5.49 3.19 -0.93
C THR A 21 -3.99 3.25 -1.24
N TYR A 22 -3.64 3.78 -2.39
CA TYR A 22 -2.24 3.97 -2.77
C TYR A 22 -1.54 4.94 -1.81
N ASN A 23 -2.19 6.06 -1.49
CA ASN A 23 -1.63 7.05 -0.57
C ASN A 23 -1.43 6.46 0.82
N ASP A 24 -2.39 5.67 1.30
CA ASP A 24 -2.29 4.98 2.58
C ASP A 24 -1.12 3.99 2.59
N ALA A 25 -0.94 3.26 1.49
CA ALA A 25 0.18 2.33 1.38
C ALA A 25 1.51 3.07 1.41
N CYS A 26 1.62 4.22 0.74
CA CYS A 26 2.82 5.04 0.79
C CYS A 26 3.11 5.53 2.21
N SER A 27 2.08 5.99 2.93
CA SER A 27 2.23 6.42 4.32
C SER A 27 2.69 5.26 5.20
N ASN A 28 2.11 4.08 5.01
CA ASN A 28 2.49 2.90 5.79
C ASN A 28 3.95 2.50 5.53
N ILE A 29 4.41 2.59 4.30
CA ILE A 29 5.80 2.31 3.96
C ILE A 29 6.73 3.30 4.67
N ASN A 30 6.40 4.59 4.61
CA ASN A 30 7.21 5.63 5.24
C ASN A 30 7.26 5.46 6.76
N ASP A 31 6.12 5.19 7.38
CA ASP A 31 6.05 4.98 8.82
C ASP A 31 6.81 3.73 9.25
N ALA A 32 6.67 2.64 8.51
CA ALA A 32 7.39 1.41 8.79
C ALA A 32 8.90 1.61 8.63
N GLN A 33 9.33 2.30 7.58
CA GLN A 33 10.75 2.59 7.37
C GLN A 33 11.32 3.46 8.48
N LYS A 34 10.55 4.48 8.89
CA LYS A 34 10.94 5.34 10.00
C LYS A 34 11.11 4.53 11.28
N ASN A 35 10.17 3.65 11.57
CA ASN A 35 10.23 2.78 12.74
C ASN A 35 11.44 1.85 12.69
N ILE A 36 11.73 1.26 11.55
CA ILE A 36 12.91 0.42 11.36
C ILE A 36 14.18 1.23 11.63
N ASN A 37 14.25 2.44 11.09
CA ASN A 37 15.41 3.31 11.29
C ASN A 37 15.61 3.68 12.75
N GLU A 38 14.53 4.01 13.44
CA GLU A 38 14.58 4.33 14.87
C GLU A 38 15.05 3.14 15.69
N LEU A 39 14.55 1.95 15.41
CA LEU A 39 14.97 0.73 16.09
C LEU A 39 16.44 0.40 15.83
N THR A 40 16.89 0.67 14.59
CA THR A 40 18.29 0.42 14.21
C THR A 40 19.23 1.41 14.90
N ASN A 41 18.81 2.67 15.04
CA ASN A 41 19.65 3.74 15.60
C ASN A 41 19.47 3.92 17.10
N SER A 42 18.57 3.17 17.74
CA SER A 42 18.39 3.28 19.18
C SER A 42 19.61 2.77 19.94
N ALA A 43 19.69 3.13 21.22
CA ALA A 43 20.81 2.74 22.06
C ALA A 43 21.05 1.24 22.00
N GLU A 44 22.33 0.85 22.14
CA GLU A 44 22.70 -0.56 22.09
C GLU A 44 21.97 -1.32 23.20
N PRO A 45 21.34 -2.44 22.83
CA PRO A 45 20.66 -3.27 23.83
C PRO A 45 21.68 -3.89 24.79
N GLU A 46 21.34 -3.86 26.07
CA GLU A 46 22.24 -4.36 27.11
C GLU A 46 22.12 -5.87 27.33
N ASP A 47 20.99 -6.45 26.91
CA ASP A 47 20.76 -7.88 27.12
C ASP A 47 20.02 -8.53 25.97
N VAL A 48 19.92 -9.87 26.03
CA VAL A 48 19.31 -10.69 25.00
C VAL A 48 17.81 -10.40 24.85
N ASP A 49 17.14 -10.09 25.96
CA ASP A 49 15.71 -9.81 25.92
C ASP A 49 15.42 -8.53 25.13
N ASP A 50 16.23 -7.51 25.29
CA ASP A 50 16.11 -6.27 24.55
C ASP A 50 16.38 -6.49 23.06
N LEU A 51 17.40 -7.28 22.74
CA LEU A 51 17.69 -7.67 21.36
C LEU A 51 16.51 -8.39 20.74
N THR A 52 15.89 -9.31 21.46
CA THR A 52 14.75 -10.07 20.99
C THR A 52 13.57 -9.15 20.70
N LYS A 53 13.28 -8.20 21.58
CA LYS A 53 12.21 -7.23 21.41
C LYS A 53 12.43 -6.38 20.16
N ILE A 54 13.64 -5.86 19.99
CA ILE A 54 13.99 -5.04 18.83
C ILE A 54 13.83 -5.84 17.54
N ALA A 55 14.30 -7.08 17.53
CA ALA A 55 14.16 -7.95 16.37
C ALA A 55 12.70 -8.19 16.01
N LYS A 56 11.84 -8.44 17.01
CA LYS A 56 10.41 -8.65 16.81
C LYS A 56 9.74 -7.40 16.24
N GLU A 57 10.07 -6.22 16.77
CA GLU A 57 9.50 -4.97 16.30
C GLU A 57 9.95 -4.64 14.88
N LYS A 58 11.22 -4.88 14.57
CA LYS A 58 11.72 -4.72 13.19
C LYS A 58 11.00 -5.66 12.23
N ASN A 59 10.82 -6.91 12.62
CA ASN A 59 10.10 -7.88 11.79
C ASN A 59 8.65 -7.47 11.56
N SER A 60 7.99 -6.95 12.58
CA SER A 60 6.62 -6.45 12.43
C SER A 60 6.57 -5.28 11.45
N SER A 61 7.51 -4.35 11.56
CA SER A 61 7.58 -3.21 10.66
C SER A 61 7.89 -3.63 9.23
N LEU A 62 8.78 -4.62 9.05
CA LEU A 62 9.07 -5.17 7.73
C LEU A 62 7.84 -5.82 7.11
N LYS A 63 7.04 -6.52 7.88
CA LYS A 63 5.79 -7.12 7.40
C LYS A 63 4.80 -6.06 6.94
N VAL A 64 4.67 -4.97 7.71
CA VAL A 64 3.80 -3.85 7.31
C VAL A 64 4.30 -3.24 6.01
N LYS A 65 5.61 -3.02 5.90
CA LYS A 65 6.22 -2.46 4.69
C LYS A 65 5.98 -3.37 3.49
N ASP A 66 6.20 -4.67 3.64
CA ASP A 66 5.98 -5.63 2.55
C ASP A 66 4.52 -5.68 2.12
N SER A 67 3.59 -5.67 3.06
CA SER A 67 2.16 -5.65 2.76
C SER A 67 1.78 -4.39 1.98
N ALA A 68 2.32 -3.23 2.40
CA ALA A 68 2.05 -1.97 1.73
C ALA A 68 2.63 -1.94 0.31
N ILE A 69 3.82 -2.51 0.10
CA ILE A 69 4.43 -2.62 -1.22
C ILE A 69 3.56 -3.50 -2.12
N ARG A 70 3.04 -4.62 -1.61
CA ARG A 70 2.14 -5.48 -2.37
C ARG A 70 0.88 -4.74 -2.78
N ILE A 71 0.31 -3.94 -1.88
CA ILE A 71 -0.86 -3.12 -2.20
C ILE A 71 -0.56 -2.15 -3.33
N LYS A 72 0.59 -1.48 -3.29
CA LYS A 72 1.01 -0.57 -4.37
C LYS A 72 1.13 -1.30 -5.70
N LEU A 73 1.73 -2.49 -5.71
CA LEU A 73 1.88 -3.27 -6.92
C LEU A 73 0.54 -3.74 -7.47
N GLU A 74 -0.38 -4.16 -6.61
CA GLU A 74 -1.72 -4.56 -7.02
C GLU A 74 -2.50 -3.38 -7.61
N ILE A 75 -2.39 -2.21 -7.01
CA ILE A 75 -3.03 -1.00 -7.54
C ILE A 75 -2.47 -0.65 -8.91
N ALA A 76 -1.15 -0.69 -9.06
CA ALA A 76 -0.51 -0.43 -10.35
C ALA A 76 -1.00 -1.41 -11.42
N LYS A 77 -1.14 -2.68 -11.07
CA LYS A 77 -1.66 -3.70 -11.97
C LYS A 77 -3.10 -3.41 -12.37
N LEU A 78 -3.93 -3.06 -11.38
CA LEU A 78 -5.33 -2.71 -11.65
C LEU A 78 -5.44 -1.49 -12.55
N GLN A 79 -4.62 -0.47 -12.34
CA GLN A 79 -4.61 0.70 -13.19
C GLN A 79 -4.21 0.36 -14.62
N THR A 80 -3.21 -0.48 -14.78
CA THR A 80 -2.78 -0.95 -16.10
C THR A 80 -3.90 -1.69 -16.79
N ASP A 81 -4.60 -2.56 -16.09
CA ASP A 81 -5.72 -3.32 -16.64
C ASP A 81 -6.87 -2.39 -17.05
N ILE A 82 -7.17 -1.39 -16.23
CA ILE A 82 -8.22 -0.40 -16.54
C ILE A 82 -7.88 0.38 -17.80
N ILE A 83 -6.65 0.86 -17.90
CA ILE A 83 -6.18 1.61 -19.08
C ILE A 83 -6.24 0.74 -20.32
N LYS A 84 -5.79 -0.49 -20.22
CA LYS A 84 -5.79 -1.44 -21.32
C LYS A 84 -7.22 -1.72 -21.79
N HIS A 85 -8.13 -1.96 -20.86
CA HIS A 85 -9.53 -2.22 -21.16
C HIS A 85 -10.18 -1.00 -21.82
N SER A 86 -9.91 0.19 -21.34
CA SER A 86 -10.42 1.42 -21.92
C SER A 86 -9.90 1.62 -23.36
N GLY A 87 -8.63 1.31 -23.58
CA GLY A 87 -8.02 1.36 -24.90
C GLY A 87 -8.69 0.39 -25.86
N ASP A 88 -8.92 -0.83 -25.41
CA ASP A 88 -9.59 -1.86 -26.22
C ASP A 88 -11.02 -1.41 -26.61
N LEU A 89 -11.74 -0.82 -25.67
CA LEU A 89 -13.08 -0.32 -25.95
C LEU A 89 -13.07 0.81 -26.98
N GLN A 90 -12.10 1.69 -26.91
CA GLN A 90 -11.96 2.78 -27.87
C GLN A 90 -11.63 2.26 -29.27
N ILE A 91 -10.80 1.25 -29.35
CA ILE A 91 -10.47 0.62 -30.64
C ILE A 91 -11.71 -0.01 -31.26
N HIS A 92 -12.52 -0.71 -30.47
CA HIS A 92 -13.76 -1.29 -30.93
C HIS A 92 -14.72 -0.21 -31.45
N LYS A 93 -14.85 0.90 -30.77
CA LYS A 93 -15.70 2.01 -31.21
C LYS A 93 -15.26 2.57 -32.53
N LYS A 94 -13.95 2.69 -32.75
CA LYS A 94 -13.42 3.22 -34.00
C LYS A 94 -13.67 2.30 -35.19
N ASN A 95 -13.75 1.02 -34.96
CA ASN A 95 -13.90 0.02 -35.98
C ASN A 95 -15.36 -0.19 -36.39
N ASP A 96 -16.30 0.36 -35.66
CA ASP A 96 -17.71 0.34 -35.98
C ASP A 96 -18.04 1.48 -36.93
#